data_d62a5a66e50e317a4e26f1e6ce5d50f7
#
_entry.id   d62a5a66e50e317a4e26f1e6ce5d50f7
#
_cell.length_a   1.000
_cell.length_b   1.000
_cell.length_c   1.000
_cell.angle_alpha   90.00
_cell.angle_beta   90.00
_cell.angle_gamma   90.00
#
_symmetry.space_group_name_H-M   'P 1'
#
loop_
_entity.id
_entity.type
_entity.pdbx_description
1 polymer ?
#
loop_
_entity_poly.entity_id
_entity_poly.type
_entity_poly.pdbx_seq_one_letter_code
_entity_poly.pdbx_strand_id
1 'polypeptide(L)'
;WAAIFLSQFASPLIYVLIAADVAVFALRETTDGIIIAAILLFNAVLGTVQEGRAQNTIAALARFSETRAEVIRDGAEHNIPDTGVVPGDIVLLQEGEKVPADARLLEARNLRVSEAALTGESEPVHKDAARLPTSDLPGRQADLPTAEQKNMVFKGTHVVAGSGTVI
;
A
#
# COMPACT_ATOMS: atom_id res chain seq x y z
N TRP A 1 -20.60 -9.61 -2.49
CA TRP A 1 -21.71 -9.01 -3.24
C TRP A 1 -22.93 -8.78 -2.34
N ALA A 2 -23.36 -9.76 -1.52
CA ALA A 2 -24.50 -9.57 -0.61
C ALA A 2 -24.29 -8.42 0.38
N ALA A 3 -23.09 -8.25 0.94
CA ALA A 3 -22.78 -7.15 1.84
C ALA A 3 -22.85 -5.78 1.12
N ILE A 4 -22.36 -5.70 -0.13
CA ILE A 4 -22.46 -4.49 -0.96
C ILE A 4 -23.92 -4.18 -1.28
N PHE A 5 -24.73 -5.18 -1.58
CA PHE A 5 -26.16 -4.98 -1.83
C PHE A 5 -26.88 -4.44 -0.59
N LEU A 6 -26.62 -5.00 0.59
CA LEU A 6 -27.21 -4.53 1.83
C LEU A 6 -26.75 -3.11 2.21
N SER A 7 -25.51 -2.77 1.92
CA SER A 7 -24.98 -1.42 2.19
C SER A 7 -25.66 -0.34 1.35
N GLN A 8 -26.26 -0.69 0.18
CA GLN A 8 -27.01 0.26 -0.62
C GLN A 8 -28.23 0.79 0.14
N PHE A 9 -28.81 0.02 1.07
CA PHE A 9 -29.93 0.43 1.88
C PHE A 9 -29.53 1.26 3.13
N ALA A 10 -28.24 1.45 3.39
CA ALA A 10 -27.74 2.21 4.54
C ALA A 10 -27.65 3.73 4.30
N SER A 11 -28.22 4.24 3.21
CA SER A 11 -28.24 5.68 2.90
C SER A 11 -29.43 6.39 3.53
N PRO A 12 -29.23 7.58 4.16
CA PRO A 12 -30.34 8.38 4.70
C PRO A 12 -31.44 8.68 3.68
N LEU A 13 -31.06 8.90 2.42
CA LEU A 13 -32.00 9.14 1.32
C LEU A 13 -32.93 7.93 1.09
N ILE A 14 -32.36 6.72 1.14
CA ILE A 14 -33.13 5.48 0.92
C ILE A 14 -34.10 5.25 2.08
N TYR A 15 -33.72 5.58 3.32
CA TYR A 15 -34.65 5.48 4.45
C TYR A 15 -35.88 6.41 4.26
N VAL A 16 -35.68 7.62 3.74
CA VAL A 16 -36.77 8.55 3.43
C VAL A 16 -37.66 7.97 2.31
N LEU A 17 -37.06 7.39 1.27
CA LEU A 17 -37.81 6.78 0.17
C LEU A 17 -38.60 5.53 0.61
N ILE A 18 -38.02 4.70 1.47
CA ILE A 18 -38.71 3.53 2.05
C ILE A 18 -39.88 4.02 2.93
N ALA A 19 -39.69 5.05 3.73
CA ALA A 19 -40.78 5.61 4.55
C ALA A 19 -41.91 6.18 3.69
N ALA A 20 -41.59 6.86 2.58
CA ALA A 20 -42.55 7.34 1.61
C ALA A 20 -43.31 6.18 0.94
N ASP A 21 -42.62 5.13 0.54
CA ASP A 21 -43.21 3.94 -0.08
C ASP A 21 -44.21 3.25 0.86
N VAL A 22 -43.82 3.07 2.14
CA VAL A 22 -44.72 2.55 3.18
C VAL A 22 -45.96 3.44 3.35
N ALA A 23 -45.81 4.75 3.29
CA ALA A 23 -46.96 5.68 3.39
C ALA A 23 -47.90 5.53 2.18
N VAL A 24 -47.38 5.39 0.98
CA VAL A 24 -48.16 5.18 -0.26
C VAL A 24 -48.96 3.85 -0.18
N PHE A 25 -48.33 2.77 0.31
CA PHE A 25 -49.05 1.52 0.56
C PHE A 25 -50.16 1.66 1.63
N ALA A 26 -49.91 2.43 2.67
CA ALA A 26 -50.90 2.70 3.72
C ALA A 26 -52.14 3.47 3.20
N LEU A 27 -51.93 4.32 2.19
CA LEU A 27 -53.00 5.06 1.47
C LEU A 27 -53.75 4.19 0.45
N ARG A 28 -53.39 2.91 0.34
CA ARG A 28 -53.94 1.92 -0.63
C ARG A 28 -53.63 2.23 -2.10
N GLU A 29 -52.65 3.08 -2.36
CA GLU A 29 -52.13 3.39 -3.70
C GLU A 29 -51.12 2.28 -4.12
N THR A 30 -51.60 1.04 -4.28
CA THR A 30 -50.76 -0.15 -4.50
C THR A 30 -49.96 -0.09 -5.78
N THR A 31 -50.48 0.55 -6.83
CA THR A 31 -49.78 0.67 -8.13
C THR A 31 -48.55 1.56 -7.97
N ASP A 32 -48.70 2.70 -7.31
CA ASP A 32 -47.58 3.66 -7.13
C ASP A 32 -46.53 3.10 -6.17
N GLY A 33 -46.95 2.41 -5.10
CA GLY A 33 -46.03 1.70 -4.19
C GLY A 33 -45.21 0.64 -4.92
N ILE A 34 -45.81 -0.19 -5.78
CA ILE A 34 -45.07 -1.18 -6.58
C ILE A 34 -44.04 -0.51 -7.52
N ILE A 35 -44.39 0.62 -8.11
CA ILE A 35 -43.47 1.36 -8.98
C ILE A 35 -42.29 1.89 -8.17
N ILE A 36 -42.52 2.50 -7.01
CA ILE A 36 -41.45 3.03 -6.13
C ILE A 36 -40.55 1.89 -5.65
N ALA A 37 -41.12 0.79 -5.16
CA ALA A 37 -40.36 -0.37 -4.72
C ALA A 37 -39.49 -0.97 -5.87
N ALA A 38 -40.03 -1.03 -7.09
CA ALA A 38 -39.28 -1.50 -8.24
C ALA A 38 -38.09 -0.59 -8.59
N ILE A 39 -38.29 0.75 -8.51
CA ILE A 39 -37.21 1.72 -8.72
C ILE A 39 -36.14 1.60 -7.62
N LEU A 40 -36.53 1.45 -6.35
CA LEU A 40 -35.59 1.25 -5.25
C LEU A 40 -34.75 -0.01 -5.44
N LEU A 41 -35.39 -1.11 -5.82
CA LEU A 41 -34.70 -2.36 -6.08
C LEU A 41 -33.74 -2.24 -7.28
N PHE A 42 -34.19 -1.61 -8.37
CA PHE A 42 -33.34 -1.36 -9.53
C PHE A 42 -32.12 -0.52 -9.17
N ASN A 43 -32.29 0.54 -8.41
CA ASN A 43 -31.20 1.39 -7.94
C ASN A 43 -30.22 0.62 -7.03
N ALA A 44 -30.71 -0.24 -6.14
CA ALA A 44 -29.86 -1.08 -5.29
C ALA A 44 -29.03 -2.07 -6.12
N VAL A 45 -29.62 -2.69 -7.13
CA VAL A 45 -28.90 -3.60 -8.04
C VAL A 45 -27.84 -2.82 -8.83
N LEU A 46 -28.22 -1.68 -9.42
CA LEU A 46 -27.31 -0.86 -10.20
C LEU A 46 -26.13 -0.35 -9.35
N GLY A 47 -26.40 0.15 -8.14
CA GLY A 47 -25.39 0.60 -7.20
C GLY A 47 -24.44 -0.53 -6.79
N THR A 48 -24.98 -1.73 -6.55
CA THR A 48 -24.16 -2.92 -6.25
C THR A 48 -23.18 -3.25 -7.38
N VAL A 49 -23.64 -3.19 -8.62
CA VAL A 49 -22.79 -3.47 -9.79
C VAL A 49 -21.72 -2.40 -9.95
N GLN A 50 -22.07 -1.11 -9.79
CA GLN A 50 -21.14 0.00 -9.90
C GLN A 50 -20.06 -0.06 -8.80
N GLU A 51 -20.45 -0.26 -7.56
CA GLU A 51 -19.53 -0.36 -6.41
C GLU A 51 -18.60 -1.58 -6.55
N GLY A 52 -19.14 -2.74 -6.93
CA GLY A 52 -18.34 -3.94 -7.16
C GLY A 52 -17.31 -3.78 -8.27
N ARG A 53 -17.65 -3.06 -9.35
CA ARG A 53 -16.68 -2.74 -10.41
C ARG A 53 -15.59 -1.78 -9.91
N ALA A 54 -15.96 -0.75 -9.15
CA ALA A 54 -15.02 0.20 -8.60
C ALA A 54 -14.01 -0.48 -7.66
N GLN A 55 -14.48 -1.33 -6.74
CA GLN A 55 -13.61 -2.08 -5.83
C GLN A 55 -12.66 -3.03 -6.57
N ASN A 56 -13.13 -3.72 -7.60
CA ASN A 56 -12.29 -4.60 -8.41
C ASN A 56 -11.20 -3.82 -9.17
N THR A 57 -11.50 -2.63 -9.66
CA THR A 57 -10.52 -1.78 -10.34
C THR A 57 -9.43 -1.32 -9.39
N ILE A 58 -9.79 -0.89 -8.18
CA ILE A 58 -8.82 -0.50 -7.14
C ILE A 58 -7.95 -1.70 -6.74
N ALA A 59 -8.55 -2.87 -6.54
CA ALA A 59 -7.80 -4.09 -6.21
C ALA A 59 -6.84 -4.51 -7.34
N ALA A 60 -7.23 -4.34 -8.60
CA ALA A 60 -6.35 -4.60 -9.74
C ALA A 60 -5.16 -3.63 -9.76
N LEU A 61 -5.38 -2.32 -9.54
CA LEU A 61 -4.31 -1.32 -9.47
C LEU A 61 -3.34 -1.62 -8.31
N ALA A 62 -3.84 -2.03 -7.15
CA ALA A 62 -3.01 -2.41 -6.01
C ALA A 62 -2.06 -3.58 -6.36
N ARG A 63 -2.53 -4.58 -7.11
CA ARG A 63 -1.69 -5.70 -7.56
C ARG A 63 -0.58 -5.27 -8.53
N PHE A 64 -0.82 -4.29 -9.38
CA PHE A 64 0.22 -3.73 -10.27
C PHE A 64 1.27 -2.91 -9.50
N SER A 65 0.96 -2.45 -8.30
CA SER A 65 1.86 -1.70 -7.42
C SER A 65 2.62 -2.60 -6.43
N GLU A 66 2.41 -3.91 -6.45
CA GLU A 66 3.16 -4.85 -5.61
C GLU A 66 4.65 -4.80 -5.98
N THR A 67 5.44 -4.31 -5.06
CA THR A 67 6.90 -4.37 -5.14
C THR A 67 7.32 -5.80 -4.81
N ARG A 68 8.28 -6.32 -5.56
CA ARG A 68 8.88 -7.64 -5.29
C ARG A 68 10.28 -7.44 -4.72
N ALA A 69 10.71 -8.39 -3.92
CA ALA A 69 12.03 -8.41 -3.32
C ALA A 69 12.73 -9.71 -3.67
N GLU A 70 14.00 -9.63 -4.01
CA GLU A 70 14.87 -10.78 -4.18
C GLU A 70 15.58 -11.07 -2.86
N VAL A 71 15.26 -12.22 -2.26
CA VAL A 71 15.80 -12.61 -0.94
C VAL A 71 16.56 -13.91 -1.03
N ILE A 72 17.59 -14.05 -0.17
CA ILE A 72 18.34 -15.29 -0.03
C ILE A 72 17.82 -16.03 1.20
N ARG A 73 17.23 -17.21 0.99
CA ARG A 73 16.81 -18.13 2.04
C ARG A 73 17.36 -19.52 1.76
N ASP A 74 17.89 -20.19 2.76
CA ASP A 74 18.48 -21.54 2.63
C ASP A 74 19.54 -21.64 1.52
N GLY A 75 20.27 -20.55 1.26
CA GLY A 75 21.31 -20.48 0.23
C GLY A 75 20.80 -20.37 -1.22
N ALA A 76 19.49 -20.16 -1.41
CA ALA A 76 18.87 -19.96 -2.73
C ALA A 76 18.19 -18.58 -2.81
N GLU A 77 18.17 -18.02 -4.02
CA GLU A 77 17.47 -16.76 -4.31
C GLU A 77 15.97 -17.03 -4.54
N HIS A 78 15.15 -16.24 -3.89
CA HIS A 78 13.69 -16.30 -3.99
C HIS A 78 13.14 -14.92 -4.28
N ASN A 79 12.29 -14.84 -5.31
CA ASN A 79 11.58 -13.60 -5.64
C ASN A 79 10.20 -13.62 -4.96
N ILE A 80 10.04 -12.80 -3.90
CA ILE A 80 8.84 -12.76 -3.07
C ILE A 80 8.18 -11.36 -3.11
N PRO A 81 6.89 -11.24 -2.80
CA PRO A 81 6.28 -9.93 -2.54
C PRO A 81 6.98 -9.22 -1.36
N ASP A 82 7.10 -7.89 -1.42
CA ASP A 82 7.73 -7.09 -0.34
C ASP A 82 7.05 -7.29 1.03
N THR A 83 5.77 -7.61 1.02
CA THR A 83 4.98 -7.95 2.22
C THR A 83 5.40 -9.27 2.87
N GLY A 84 6.13 -10.11 2.16
CA GLY A 84 6.68 -11.39 2.64
C GLY A 84 8.10 -11.29 3.20
N VAL A 85 8.72 -10.11 3.17
CA VAL A 85 10.03 -9.88 3.76
C VAL A 85 9.90 -9.79 5.29
N VAL A 86 10.74 -10.54 5.99
CA VAL A 86 10.74 -10.61 7.45
C VAL A 86 12.12 -10.26 8.02
N PRO A 87 12.20 -9.80 9.27
CA PRO A 87 13.48 -9.53 9.92
C PRO A 87 14.39 -10.75 9.89
N GLY A 88 15.63 -10.55 9.43
CA GLY A 88 16.63 -11.60 9.25
C GLY A 88 16.76 -12.12 7.81
N ASP A 89 15.89 -11.70 6.90
CA ASP A 89 16.07 -11.97 5.47
C ASP A 89 17.29 -11.21 4.93
N ILE A 90 18.06 -11.88 4.07
CA ILE A 90 19.08 -11.23 3.26
C ILE A 90 18.43 -10.83 1.94
N VAL A 91 18.38 -9.52 1.66
CA VAL A 91 17.75 -8.97 0.46
C VAL A 91 18.84 -8.48 -0.49
N LEU A 92 18.71 -8.84 -1.77
CA LEU A 92 19.52 -8.30 -2.84
C LEU A 92 18.85 -7.06 -3.41
N LEU A 93 19.64 -6.01 -3.65
CA LEU A 93 19.17 -4.76 -4.25
C LEU A 93 19.92 -4.51 -5.54
N GLN A 94 19.19 -4.23 -6.61
CA GLN A 94 19.73 -3.92 -7.92
C GLN A 94 19.20 -2.59 -8.45
N GLU A 95 19.91 -2.02 -9.41
CA GLU A 95 19.50 -0.77 -10.07
C GLU A 95 18.09 -0.87 -10.66
N GLY A 96 17.27 0.14 -10.43
CA GLY A 96 15.87 0.20 -10.85
C GLY A 96 14.87 -0.37 -9.85
N GLU A 97 15.33 -1.03 -8.80
CA GLU A 97 14.47 -1.65 -7.79
C GLU A 97 14.07 -0.67 -6.70
N LYS A 98 12.93 -0.96 -6.10
CA LYS A 98 12.43 -0.27 -4.92
C LYS A 98 12.84 -1.04 -3.68
N VAL A 99 13.37 -0.34 -2.68
CA VAL A 99 13.75 -0.93 -1.39
C VAL A 99 12.51 -1.44 -0.67
N PRO A 100 12.45 -2.75 -0.35
CA PRO A 100 11.23 -3.38 0.17
C PRO A 100 11.00 -3.17 1.66
N ALA A 101 12.08 -2.96 2.42
CA ALA A 101 12.06 -2.78 3.88
C ALA A 101 13.22 -1.90 4.34
N ASP A 102 13.12 -1.36 5.55
CA ASP A 102 14.26 -0.74 6.22
C ASP A 102 15.28 -1.82 6.55
N ALA A 103 16.52 -1.62 6.11
CA ALA A 103 17.53 -2.65 6.20
C ALA A 103 18.95 -2.10 6.34
N ARG A 104 19.81 -2.88 6.98
CA ARG A 104 21.24 -2.59 7.14
C ARG A 104 22.03 -3.13 5.96
N LEU A 105 22.90 -2.31 5.37
CA LEU A 105 23.84 -2.74 4.35
C LEU A 105 24.90 -3.70 4.89
N LEU A 106 25.02 -4.85 4.26
CA LEU A 106 26.11 -5.82 4.43
C LEU A 106 27.21 -5.58 3.40
N GLU A 107 26.81 -5.36 2.14
CA GLU A 107 27.69 -5.03 1.03
C GLU A 107 27.06 -3.96 0.15
N ALA A 108 27.90 -3.10 -0.42
CA ALA A 108 27.49 -2.06 -1.37
C ALA A 108 28.53 -1.97 -2.50
N ARG A 109 28.05 -1.96 -3.75
CA ARG A 109 28.87 -1.81 -4.95
C ARG A 109 28.38 -0.61 -5.74
N ASN A 110 28.99 0.54 -5.52
CA ASN A 110 28.58 1.83 -6.10
C ASN A 110 27.08 2.14 -5.90
N LEU A 111 26.51 1.66 -4.80
CA LEU A 111 25.10 1.80 -4.51
C LEU A 111 24.71 3.26 -4.28
N ARG A 112 23.76 3.73 -5.08
CA ARG A 112 23.11 5.04 -4.92
C ARG A 112 21.62 4.85 -4.82
N VAL A 113 21.04 5.49 -3.81
CA VAL A 113 19.61 5.38 -3.51
C VAL A 113 18.97 6.77 -3.53
N SER A 114 17.87 6.91 -4.25
CA SER A 114 17.05 8.11 -4.19
C SER A 114 16.17 8.05 -2.95
N GLU A 115 16.40 8.97 -2.03
CA GLU A 115 15.63 9.13 -0.77
C GLU A 115 14.66 10.31 -0.85
N ALA A 116 14.38 10.80 -2.05
CA ALA A 116 13.50 11.97 -2.27
C ALA A 116 12.11 11.82 -1.60
N ALA A 117 11.60 10.59 -1.53
CA ALA A 117 10.32 10.31 -0.87
C ALA A 117 10.36 10.53 0.67
N LEU A 118 11.54 10.48 1.29
CA LEU A 118 11.73 10.63 2.74
C LEU A 118 12.24 12.01 3.12
N THR A 119 13.23 12.51 2.38
CA THR A 119 13.95 13.75 2.72
C THR A 119 13.47 14.96 1.92
N GLY A 120 12.80 14.71 0.78
CA GLY A 120 12.46 15.74 -0.19
C GLY A 120 13.64 16.16 -1.10
N GLU A 121 14.84 15.62 -0.87
CA GLU A 121 16.03 15.93 -1.68
C GLU A 121 16.09 15.03 -2.92
N SER A 122 16.25 15.62 -4.09
CA SER A 122 16.26 14.89 -5.36
C SER A 122 17.60 14.24 -5.70
N GLU A 123 18.68 14.59 -4.98
CA GLU A 123 20.01 14.05 -5.25
C GLU A 123 20.16 12.64 -4.65
N PRO A 124 20.59 11.63 -5.43
CA PRO A 124 20.76 10.27 -4.91
C PRO A 124 21.92 10.19 -3.91
N VAL A 125 21.64 9.55 -2.78
CA VAL A 125 22.60 9.36 -1.68
C VAL A 125 23.48 8.15 -1.97
N HIS A 126 24.81 8.34 -1.87
CA HIS A 126 25.75 7.23 -1.92
C HIS A 126 25.69 6.42 -0.61
N LYS A 127 25.50 5.10 -0.76
CA LYS A 127 25.39 4.16 0.36
C LYS A 127 26.66 3.32 0.50
N ASP A 128 27.06 3.07 1.76
CA ASP A 128 28.27 2.31 2.11
C ASP A 128 27.97 1.38 3.29
N ALA A 129 28.45 0.16 3.23
CA ALA A 129 28.31 -0.82 4.30
C ALA A 129 29.19 -0.52 5.53
N ALA A 130 30.11 0.44 5.45
CA ALA A 130 31.02 0.79 6.53
C ALA A 130 30.26 1.18 7.82
N ARG A 131 30.90 0.95 8.94
CA ARG A 131 30.39 1.47 10.23
C ARG A 131 30.41 2.98 10.22
N LEU A 132 29.29 3.58 10.57
CA LEU A 132 29.27 5.02 10.82
C LEU A 132 30.12 5.32 12.03
N PRO A 133 30.93 6.39 12.01
CA PRO A 133 31.67 6.81 13.19
C PRO A 133 30.67 7.13 14.31
N THR A 134 30.59 6.25 15.29
CA THR A 134 29.95 6.58 16.57
C THR A 134 30.82 7.65 17.20
N SER A 135 30.27 8.84 17.40
CA SER A 135 30.99 9.85 18.20
C SER A 135 31.27 9.26 19.57
N ASP A 136 32.56 9.18 19.97
CA ASP A 136 33.03 8.66 21.23
C ASP A 136 32.62 9.53 22.47
N LEU A 137 31.51 10.24 22.35
CA LEU A 137 30.95 11.04 23.44
C LEU A 137 30.00 10.15 24.26
N PRO A 138 30.37 9.82 25.51
CA PRO A 138 29.54 9.05 26.42
C PRO A 138 28.21 9.79 26.63
N GLY A 139 27.10 9.15 26.25
CA GLY A 139 25.72 9.64 26.42
C GLY A 139 25.03 10.18 25.16
N ARG A 140 25.69 10.21 24.03
CA ARG A 140 25.04 10.48 22.71
C ARG A 140 25.09 9.23 21.84
N GLN A 141 24.20 8.28 22.07
CA GLN A 141 23.55 7.58 20.96
C GLN A 141 22.64 8.64 20.31
N ALA A 142 23.25 9.60 19.62
CA ALA A 142 22.49 10.56 18.85
C ALA A 142 21.90 9.75 17.70
N ASP A 143 20.59 9.67 17.65
CA ASP A 143 19.85 9.20 16.48
C ASP A 143 20.33 10.05 15.30
N LEU A 144 21.20 9.48 14.48
CA LEU A 144 21.63 10.13 13.25
C LEU A 144 20.41 10.36 12.40
N PRO A 145 20.21 11.56 11.84
CA PRO A 145 19.14 11.80 10.87
C PRO A 145 19.17 10.74 9.80
N THR A 146 18.01 10.32 9.32
CA THR A 146 17.86 9.27 8.30
C THR A 146 18.76 9.51 7.09
N ALA A 147 18.88 10.75 6.63
CA ALA A 147 19.73 11.16 5.50
C ALA A 147 21.23 10.93 5.75
N GLU A 148 21.70 10.90 7.00
CA GLU A 148 23.10 10.67 7.36
C GLU A 148 23.44 9.20 7.56
N GLN A 149 22.44 8.33 7.60
CA GLN A 149 22.60 6.88 7.78
C GLN A 149 23.00 6.21 6.45
N LYS A 150 24.25 6.41 6.03
CA LYS A 150 24.77 5.87 4.76
C LYS A 150 24.84 4.36 4.71
N ASN A 151 24.79 3.69 5.84
CA ASN A 151 24.84 2.23 5.97
C ASN A 151 23.46 1.58 6.13
N MET A 152 22.41 2.37 5.96
CA MET A 152 21.02 1.91 5.97
C MET A 152 20.34 2.26 4.66
N VAL A 153 19.36 1.46 4.28
CA VAL A 153 18.40 1.74 3.23
C VAL A 153 17.00 1.72 3.82
N PHE A 154 16.09 2.48 3.21
CA PHE A 154 14.76 2.71 3.79
C PHE A 154 13.66 2.30 2.82
N LYS A 155 12.60 1.70 3.38
CA LYS A 155 11.44 1.25 2.61
C LYS A 155 10.87 2.37 1.72
N GLY A 156 10.62 2.02 0.47
CA GLY A 156 9.98 2.93 -0.48
C GLY A 156 10.93 3.83 -1.25
N THR A 157 12.23 3.83 -0.91
CA THR A 157 13.28 4.48 -1.69
C THR A 157 13.63 3.65 -2.94
N HIS A 158 14.36 4.22 -3.89
CA HIS A 158 14.70 3.55 -5.15
C HIS A 158 16.21 3.48 -5.37
N VAL A 159 16.69 2.33 -5.78
CA VAL A 159 18.08 2.13 -6.23
C VAL A 159 18.24 2.78 -7.59
N VAL A 160 19.10 3.81 -7.68
CA VAL A 160 19.33 4.59 -8.90
C VAL A 160 20.58 4.10 -9.64
N ALA A 161 21.52 3.52 -8.92
CA ALA A 161 22.73 2.94 -9.50
C ALA A 161 23.36 1.92 -8.57
N GLY A 162 24.07 0.96 -9.14
CA GLY A 162 24.84 -0.05 -8.40
C GLY A 162 23.98 -1.16 -7.82
N SER A 163 24.54 -1.87 -6.85
CA SER A 163 23.89 -3.00 -6.18
C SER A 163 24.32 -3.09 -4.71
N GLY A 164 23.53 -3.78 -3.92
CA GLY A 164 23.84 -4.00 -2.50
C GLY A 164 23.16 -5.24 -1.94
N THR A 165 23.71 -5.74 -0.85
CA THR A 165 23.12 -6.81 -0.05
C THR A 165 22.76 -6.22 1.32
N VAL A 166 21.55 -6.46 1.80
CA VAL A 166 21.04 -5.91 3.04
C VAL A 166 20.38 -6.98 3.93
N ILE A 167 20.27 -6.68 5.22
CA ILE A 167 19.57 -7.51 6.20
C ILE A 167 18.67 -6.69 7.11
#